data_026b461ecff662dc070565baac80d99e
#
_entry.id   026b461ecff662dc070565baac80d99e
#
_cell.length_a   1.000
_cell.length_b   1.000
_cell.length_c   1.000
_cell.angle_alpha   90.00
_cell.angle_beta   90.00
_cell.angle_gamma   90.00
#
_symmetry.space_group_name_H-M   'P 1'
#
loop_
_entity.id
_entity.type
_entity.pdbx_description
1 polymer ?
#
loop_
_entity_poly.entity_id
_entity_poly.type
_entity_poly.pdbx_seq_one_letter_code
_entity_poly.pdbx_strand_id
1 'polypeptide(L)'
;MKTKSNESLDLLSVFLTGIPGLEAQHGWLSIPFFTMYLVAIVGNSLIMAAVQADPALHEPMYLFLSVLAGTEVGISVSMLPTVTGILWFDARRVDFDSCLAQMFFIHTFSCMESGVLLAMSYDRFVAVYNPLCYTAIFTLPCIVCVSLVITVKSVILRAPLPVLLRLLPYCLTNILSHS
;
A
#
# COMPACT_ATOMS: atom_id res chain seq x y z
N MET A 1 -2.44 10.80 41.55
CA MET A 1 -3.13 9.79 40.73
C MET A 1 -3.25 10.17 39.23
N LYS A 2 -2.47 11.18 38.77
CA LYS A 2 -2.44 11.63 37.33
C LYS A 2 -1.21 11.17 36.53
N THR A 3 -0.22 10.55 37.17
CA THR A 3 1.05 10.16 36.54
C THR A 3 1.04 8.81 35.86
N LYS A 4 0.16 7.88 36.24
CA LYS A 4 0.07 6.54 35.63
C LYS A 4 -0.67 6.49 34.29
N SER A 5 -1.48 7.52 33.98
CA SER A 5 -2.23 7.59 32.72
C SER A 5 -1.37 8.07 31.54
N ASN A 6 -0.33 8.88 31.81
CA ASN A 6 0.55 9.38 30.76
C ASN A 6 1.62 8.35 30.36
N GLU A 7 2.11 7.52 31.29
CA GLU A 7 3.09 6.47 30.95
C GLU A 7 2.50 5.35 30.08
N SER A 8 1.21 5.02 30.25
CA SER A 8 0.56 4.02 29.42
C SER A 8 0.24 4.52 28.01
N LEU A 9 0.10 5.82 27.79
CA LEU A 9 -0.06 6.46 26.47
C LEU A 9 1.28 6.57 25.73
N ASP A 10 2.38 6.77 26.43
CA ASP A 10 3.73 6.79 25.81
C ASP A 10 4.22 5.41 25.37
N LEU A 11 3.70 4.34 25.96
CA LEU A 11 4.02 2.95 25.58
C LEU A 11 3.37 2.50 24.25
N LEU A 12 2.37 3.21 23.77
CA LEU A 12 1.64 2.91 22.52
C LEU A 12 2.10 3.76 21.32
N SER A 13 3.14 4.58 21.47
CA SER A 13 3.68 5.39 20.38
C SER A 13 4.95 4.76 19.81
N VAL A 14 4.97 4.58 18.48
CA VAL A 14 6.15 4.12 17.74
C VAL A 14 6.96 5.34 17.33
N PHE A 15 8.24 5.38 17.70
CA PHE A 15 9.17 6.42 17.24
C PHE A 15 9.73 6.01 15.86
N LEU A 16 9.36 6.75 14.84
CA LEU A 16 10.05 6.66 13.56
C LEU A 16 11.30 7.53 13.62
N THR A 17 12.47 6.89 13.73
CA THR A 17 13.76 7.56 13.58
C THR A 17 13.94 7.88 12.09
N GLY A 18 13.88 9.16 11.72
CA GLY A 18 14.32 9.65 10.42
C GLY A 18 15.82 9.37 10.19
N ILE A 19 16.33 9.69 9.02
CA ILE A 19 17.77 9.51 8.69
C ILE A 19 18.57 10.44 9.61
N PRO A 20 19.42 9.90 10.53
CA PRO A 20 20.20 10.73 11.43
C PRO A 20 21.19 11.60 10.64
N GLY A 21 21.24 12.88 10.96
CA GLY A 21 22.15 13.85 10.33
C GLY A 21 21.54 14.69 9.18
N LEU A 22 20.30 14.42 8.73
CA LEU A 22 19.63 15.22 7.70
C LEU A 22 18.53 16.14 8.26
N GLU A 23 18.50 16.37 9.56
CA GLU A 23 17.45 17.14 10.24
C GLU A 23 17.30 18.58 9.73
N ALA A 24 18.42 19.20 9.31
CA ALA A 24 18.42 20.56 8.74
C ALA A 24 17.95 20.61 7.25
N GLN A 25 17.82 19.47 6.59
CA GLN A 25 17.52 19.39 5.14
C GLN A 25 16.14 18.80 4.83
N HIS A 26 15.28 18.59 5.83
CA HIS A 26 13.96 17.99 5.64
C HIS A 26 13.09 18.75 4.62
N GLY A 27 13.20 20.08 4.56
CA GLY A 27 12.47 20.90 3.59
C GLY A 27 12.85 20.61 2.14
N TRP A 28 14.13 20.40 1.85
CA TRP A 28 14.61 20.06 0.50
C TRP A 28 14.29 18.62 0.11
N LEU A 29 14.36 17.71 1.08
CA LEU A 29 14.02 16.30 0.85
C LEU A 29 12.51 16.12 0.61
N SER A 30 11.66 16.96 1.19
CA SER A 30 10.20 16.84 1.03
C SER A 30 9.74 17.10 -0.40
N ILE A 31 10.44 17.97 -1.16
CA ILE A 31 10.05 18.35 -2.53
C ILE A 31 10.07 17.13 -3.48
N PRO A 32 11.18 16.36 -3.62
CA PRO A 32 11.20 15.20 -4.51
C PRO A 32 10.22 14.12 -4.07
N PHE A 33 10.08 13.84 -2.77
CA PHE A 33 9.11 12.86 -2.29
C PHE A 33 7.67 13.27 -2.62
N PHE A 34 7.30 14.51 -2.32
CA PHE A 34 5.95 15.00 -2.63
C PHE A 34 5.67 14.99 -4.14
N THR A 35 6.66 15.36 -4.95
CA THR A 35 6.53 15.32 -6.42
C THR A 35 6.32 13.89 -6.92
N MET A 36 7.09 12.91 -6.40
CA MET A 36 6.92 11.50 -6.75
C MET A 36 5.53 10.98 -6.38
N TYR A 37 5.03 11.29 -5.18
CA TYR A 37 3.67 10.92 -4.76
C TYR A 37 2.60 11.56 -5.63
N LEU A 38 2.75 12.84 -5.97
CA LEU A 38 1.81 13.54 -6.84
C LEU A 38 1.77 12.90 -8.23
N VAL A 39 2.92 12.61 -8.81
CA VAL A 39 3.02 11.93 -10.11
C VAL A 39 2.41 10.54 -10.06
N ALA A 40 2.67 9.77 -8.99
CA ALA A 40 2.10 8.45 -8.82
C ALA A 40 0.57 8.50 -8.73
N ILE A 41 0.01 9.37 -7.88
CA ILE A 41 -1.44 9.47 -7.70
C ILE A 41 -2.12 9.99 -8.98
N VAL A 42 -1.62 11.07 -9.56
CA VAL A 42 -2.21 11.68 -10.76
C VAL A 42 -2.07 10.74 -11.96
N GLY A 43 -0.89 10.16 -12.18
CA GLY A 43 -0.64 9.25 -13.30
C GLY A 43 -1.54 8.02 -13.25
N ASN A 44 -1.61 7.35 -12.10
CA ASN A 44 -2.45 6.17 -11.94
C ASN A 44 -3.95 6.50 -12.00
N SER A 45 -4.37 7.66 -11.46
CA SER A 45 -5.76 8.12 -11.59
C SER A 45 -6.14 8.40 -13.05
N LEU A 46 -5.23 8.97 -13.84
CA LEU A 46 -5.44 9.19 -15.28
C LEU A 46 -5.54 7.88 -16.04
N ILE A 47 -4.72 6.87 -15.72
CA ILE A 47 -4.83 5.52 -16.32
C ILE A 47 -6.21 4.93 -16.04
N MET A 48 -6.68 4.97 -14.79
CA MET A 48 -8.01 4.47 -14.43
C MET A 48 -9.12 5.22 -15.18
N ALA A 49 -9.04 6.54 -15.25
CA ALA A 49 -10.00 7.36 -15.97
C ALA A 49 -10.01 7.08 -17.47
N ALA A 50 -8.86 6.92 -18.10
CA ALA A 50 -8.73 6.60 -19.53
C ALA A 50 -9.35 5.24 -19.85
N VAL A 51 -9.05 4.21 -19.04
CA VAL A 51 -9.62 2.85 -19.24
C VAL A 51 -11.13 2.85 -19.06
N GLN A 52 -11.68 3.68 -18.16
CA GLN A 52 -13.13 3.78 -17.98
C GLN A 52 -13.82 4.56 -19.10
N ALA A 53 -13.15 5.58 -19.63
CA ALA A 53 -13.75 6.49 -20.62
C ALA A 53 -13.77 5.91 -22.03
N ASP A 54 -12.81 5.07 -22.40
CA ASP A 54 -12.67 4.55 -23.77
C ASP A 54 -13.00 3.05 -23.84
N PRO A 55 -14.13 2.67 -24.51
CA PRO A 55 -14.48 1.28 -24.73
C PRO A 55 -13.42 0.48 -25.48
N ALA A 56 -12.57 1.10 -26.29
CA ALA A 56 -11.48 0.45 -26.99
C ALA A 56 -10.40 -0.09 -26.03
N LEU A 57 -10.33 0.47 -24.81
CA LEU A 57 -9.42 0.03 -23.74
C LEU A 57 -10.03 -1.03 -22.80
N HIS A 58 -11.16 -1.63 -23.15
CA HIS A 58 -11.77 -2.70 -22.35
C HIS A 58 -11.19 -4.10 -22.65
N GLU A 59 -10.02 -4.17 -23.25
CA GLU A 59 -9.26 -5.42 -23.36
C GLU A 59 -8.77 -5.88 -21.95
N PRO A 60 -8.62 -7.20 -21.74
CA PRO A 60 -8.24 -7.80 -20.44
C PRO A 60 -7.01 -7.15 -19.83
N MET A 61 -5.99 -6.88 -20.62
CA MET A 61 -4.76 -6.25 -20.16
C MET A 61 -4.97 -4.87 -19.56
N TYR A 62 -5.76 -4.01 -20.20
CA TYR A 62 -6.00 -2.64 -19.71
C TYR A 62 -6.89 -2.65 -18.46
N LEU A 63 -7.80 -3.62 -18.34
CA LEU A 63 -8.60 -3.79 -17.15
C LEU A 63 -7.73 -4.19 -15.95
N PHE A 64 -6.80 -5.13 -16.12
CA PHE A 64 -5.82 -5.46 -15.09
C PHE A 64 -4.89 -4.28 -14.78
N LEU A 65 -4.48 -3.51 -15.80
CA LEU A 65 -3.69 -2.29 -15.60
C LEU A 65 -4.45 -1.25 -14.77
N SER A 66 -5.77 -1.11 -14.96
CA SER A 66 -6.61 -0.23 -14.14
C SER A 66 -6.68 -0.71 -12.67
N VAL A 67 -6.77 -2.03 -12.45
CA VAL A 67 -6.70 -2.58 -11.08
C VAL A 67 -5.33 -2.32 -10.46
N LEU A 68 -4.26 -2.52 -11.21
CA LEU A 68 -2.89 -2.22 -10.77
C LEU A 68 -2.75 -0.74 -10.38
N ALA A 69 -3.20 0.18 -11.24
CA ALA A 69 -3.20 1.61 -10.95
C ALA A 69 -3.98 1.95 -9.67
N GLY A 70 -5.10 1.26 -9.42
CA GLY A 70 -5.86 1.40 -8.17
C GLY A 70 -5.09 0.95 -6.93
N THR A 71 -4.31 -0.14 -7.01
CA THR A 71 -3.46 -0.58 -5.89
C THR A 71 -2.32 0.40 -5.62
N GLU A 72 -1.70 0.96 -6.65
CA GLU A 72 -0.66 1.99 -6.53
C GLU A 72 -1.17 3.27 -5.87
N VAL A 73 -2.36 3.74 -6.24
CA VAL A 73 -3.02 4.85 -5.56
C VAL A 73 -3.30 4.51 -4.10
N GLY A 74 -3.78 3.29 -3.82
CA GLY A 74 -4.03 2.82 -2.47
C GLY A 74 -2.77 2.82 -1.58
N ILE A 75 -1.64 2.34 -2.09
CA ILE A 75 -0.34 2.38 -1.39
C ILE A 75 0.07 3.84 -1.14
N SER A 76 0.01 4.68 -2.18
CA SER A 76 0.40 6.09 -2.09
C SER A 76 -0.41 6.85 -1.05
N VAL A 77 -1.73 6.69 -1.06
CA VAL A 77 -2.62 7.32 -0.07
C VAL A 77 -2.37 6.80 1.35
N SER A 78 -2.07 5.51 1.49
CA SER A 78 -1.78 4.90 2.81
C SER A 78 -0.46 5.41 3.41
N MET A 79 0.54 5.72 2.58
CA MET A 79 1.84 6.22 3.03
C MET A 79 1.87 7.73 3.24
N LEU A 80 1.02 8.49 2.53
CA LEU A 80 1.04 9.95 2.50
C LEU A 80 0.98 10.60 3.89
N PRO A 81 0.06 10.22 4.81
CA PRO A 81 -0.05 10.88 6.12
C PRO A 81 1.21 10.74 6.96
N THR A 82 1.87 9.57 6.92
CA THR A 82 3.09 9.34 7.70
C THR A 82 4.27 10.13 7.13
N VAL A 83 4.45 10.10 5.81
CA VAL A 83 5.53 10.85 5.16
C VAL A 83 5.36 12.35 5.35
N THR A 84 4.13 12.86 5.23
CA THR A 84 3.82 14.27 5.48
C THR A 84 4.03 14.64 6.95
N GLY A 85 3.59 13.80 7.87
CA GLY A 85 3.76 14.00 9.31
C GLY A 85 5.24 14.11 9.72
N ILE A 86 6.09 13.23 9.19
CA ILE A 86 7.52 13.24 9.48
C ILE A 86 8.23 14.44 8.85
N LEU A 87 7.96 14.72 7.57
CA LEU A 87 8.70 15.75 6.82
C LEU A 87 8.29 17.18 7.14
N TRP A 88 7.00 17.43 7.44
CA TRP A 88 6.48 18.79 7.62
C TRP A 88 6.23 19.17 9.08
N PHE A 89 5.83 18.20 9.89
CA PHE A 89 5.45 18.46 11.28
C PHE A 89 6.45 17.91 12.31
N ASP A 90 7.54 17.27 11.85
CA ASP A 90 8.49 16.53 12.71
C ASP A 90 7.76 15.58 13.71
N ALA A 91 6.58 15.11 13.28
CA ALA A 91 5.73 14.25 14.07
C ALA A 91 6.30 12.82 14.04
N ARG A 92 7.38 12.61 14.83
CA ARG A 92 8.06 11.30 14.96
C ARG A 92 7.25 10.32 15.81
N ARG A 93 6.18 10.78 16.45
CA ARG A 93 5.28 9.95 17.23
C ARG A 93 4.08 9.59 16.37
N VAL A 94 3.94 8.32 16.04
CA VAL A 94 2.78 7.77 15.36
C VAL A 94 2.07 6.84 16.32
N ASP A 95 0.75 6.97 16.41
CA ASP A 95 -0.06 6.06 17.21
C ASP A 95 0.13 4.62 16.70
N PHE A 96 0.30 3.69 17.61
CA PHE A 96 0.53 2.30 17.31
C PHE A 96 -0.57 1.70 16.40
N ASP A 97 -1.83 2.03 16.68
CA ASP A 97 -2.96 1.56 15.86
C ASP A 97 -2.92 2.11 14.45
N SER A 98 -2.53 3.37 14.28
CA SER A 98 -2.33 3.99 12.96
C SER A 98 -1.20 3.33 12.19
N CYS A 99 -0.10 3.00 12.86
CA CYS A 99 1.02 2.27 12.28
C CYS A 99 0.62 0.86 11.83
N LEU A 100 -0.15 0.13 12.66
CA LEU A 100 -0.66 -1.21 12.31
C LEU A 100 -1.62 -1.16 11.11
N ALA A 101 -2.53 -0.18 11.09
CA ALA A 101 -3.47 0.01 10.00
C ALA A 101 -2.71 0.31 8.69
N GLN A 102 -1.76 1.22 8.73
CA GLN A 102 -0.92 1.57 7.58
C GLN A 102 -0.16 0.36 7.06
N MET A 103 0.49 -0.39 7.95
CA MET A 103 1.20 -1.62 7.59
C MET A 103 0.26 -2.64 6.94
N PHE A 104 -0.94 -2.82 7.48
CA PHE A 104 -1.95 -3.71 6.91
C PHE A 104 -2.31 -3.30 5.48
N PHE A 105 -2.62 -2.02 5.25
CA PHE A 105 -2.99 -1.54 3.93
C PHE A 105 -1.85 -1.66 2.92
N ILE A 106 -0.64 -1.24 3.28
CA ILE A 106 0.54 -1.32 2.40
C ILE A 106 0.80 -2.78 1.99
N HIS A 107 0.84 -3.70 2.95
CA HIS A 107 1.10 -5.10 2.65
C HIS A 107 -0.05 -5.77 1.88
N THR A 108 -1.29 -5.36 2.12
CA THR A 108 -2.44 -5.88 1.37
C THR A 108 -2.39 -5.42 -0.08
N PHE A 109 -2.20 -4.13 -0.34
CA PHE A 109 -2.08 -3.60 -1.69
C PHE A 109 -0.87 -4.16 -2.43
N SER A 110 0.29 -4.29 -1.78
CA SER A 110 1.47 -4.91 -2.39
C SER A 110 1.25 -6.38 -2.75
N CYS A 111 0.48 -7.11 -1.95
CA CYS A 111 0.10 -8.48 -2.27
C CYS A 111 -0.88 -8.54 -3.46
N MET A 112 -1.83 -7.58 -3.54
CA MET A 112 -2.73 -7.44 -4.68
C MET A 112 -1.96 -7.13 -5.97
N GLU A 113 -1.01 -6.20 -5.92
CA GLU A 113 -0.12 -5.82 -7.01
C GLU A 113 0.59 -7.06 -7.59
N SER A 114 1.23 -7.86 -6.74
CA SER A 114 1.89 -9.11 -7.15
C SER A 114 0.92 -10.08 -7.82
N GLY A 115 -0.31 -10.19 -7.32
CA GLY A 115 -1.36 -11.04 -7.88
C GLY A 115 -1.84 -10.55 -9.25
N VAL A 116 -2.01 -9.24 -9.41
CA VAL A 116 -2.42 -8.62 -10.69
C VAL A 116 -1.32 -8.78 -11.74
N LEU A 117 -0.05 -8.57 -11.38
CA LEU A 117 1.09 -8.80 -12.28
C LEU A 117 1.16 -10.25 -12.75
N LEU A 118 0.88 -11.20 -11.86
CA LEU A 118 0.78 -12.62 -12.24
C LEU A 118 -0.37 -12.86 -13.23
N ALA A 119 -1.54 -12.27 -13.01
CA ALA A 119 -2.68 -12.38 -13.90
C ALA A 119 -2.38 -11.77 -15.29
N MET A 120 -1.71 -10.60 -15.33
CA MET A 120 -1.25 -9.97 -16.57
C MET A 120 -0.24 -10.84 -17.32
N SER A 121 0.68 -11.48 -16.61
CA SER A 121 1.65 -12.40 -17.20
C SER A 121 0.96 -13.63 -17.82
N TYR A 122 -0.05 -14.16 -17.13
CA TYR A 122 -0.85 -15.26 -17.63
C TYR A 122 -1.70 -14.86 -18.84
N ASP A 123 -2.29 -13.67 -18.83
CA ASP A 123 -2.99 -13.08 -19.96
C ASP A 123 -2.11 -13.06 -21.22
N ARG A 124 -0.89 -12.56 -21.09
CA ARG A 124 0.08 -12.53 -22.19
C ARG A 124 0.51 -13.91 -22.66
N PHE A 125 0.73 -14.82 -21.73
CA PHE A 125 1.06 -16.20 -22.05
C PHE A 125 -0.04 -16.85 -22.92
N VAL A 126 -1.31 -16.73 -22.53
CA VAL A 126 -2.42 -17.31 -23.28
C VAL A 126 -2.61 -16.63 -24.65
N ALA A 127 -2.45 -15.30 -24.72
CA ALA A 127 -2.55 -14.56 -25.97
C ALA A 127 -1.53 -15.02 -27.02
N VAL A 128 -0.34 -15.40 -26.60
CA VAL A 128 0.74 -15.87 -27.48
C VAL A 128 0.61 -17.37 -27.79
N TYR A 129 0.33 -18.17 -26.75
CA TYR A 129 0.34 -19.64 -26.88
C TYR A 129 -0.93 -20.19 -27.53
N ASN A 130 -2.08 -19.60 -27.26
CA ASN A 130 -3.38 -20.11 -27.74
C ASN A 130 -4.34 -18.98 -28.18
N PRO A 131 -4.02 -18.23 -29.23
CA PRO A 131 -4.76 -17.03 -29.64
C PRO A 131 -6.22 -17.32 -30.02
N LEU A 132 -6.53 -18.52 -30.50
CA LEU A 132 -7.89 -18.91 -30.89
C LEU A 132 -8.85 -19.08 -29.70
N CYS A 133 -8.32 -19.44 -28.54
CA CYS A 133 -9.12 -19.62 -27.30
C CYS A 133 -9.08 -18.38 -26.39
N TYR A 134 -8.26 -17.38 -26.69
CA TYR A 134 -8.03 -16.21 -25.85
C TYR A 134 -9.34 -15.48 -25.49
N THR A 135 -10.14 -15.14 -26.47
CA THR A 135 -11.42 -14.43 -26.28
C THR A 135 -12.48 -15.24 -25.54
N ALA A 136 -12.39 -16.57 -25.58
CA ALA A 136 -13.28 -17.46 -24.84
C ALA A 136 -12.88 -17.57 -23.36
N ILE A 137 -11.59 -17.45 -23.05
CA ILE A 137 -11.06 -17.57 -21.69
C ILE A 137 -11.17 -16.23 -20.94
N PHE A 138 -10.71 -15.15 -21.55
CA PHE A 138 -10.65 -13.81 -20.93
C PHE A 138 -11.92 -13.01 -21.22
N THR A 139 -13.01 -13.42 -20.59
CA THR A 139 -14.26 -12.66 -20.58
C THR A 139 -14.27 -11.64 -19.44
N LEU A 140 -15.03 -10.56 -19.57
CA LEU A 140 -15.15 -9.54 -18.52
C LEU A 140 -15.51 -10.13 -17.13
N PRO A 141 -16.48 -11.05 -16.99
CA PRO A 141 -16.77 -11.66 -15.70
C PRO A 141 -15.60 -12.47 -15.14
N CYS A 142 -14.78 -13.11 -16.00
CA CYS A 142 -13.58 -13.83 -15.58
C CYS A 142 -12.56 -12.85 -14.97
N ILE A 143 -12.31 -11.71 -15.61
CA ILE A 143 -11.38 -10.69 -15.14
C ILE A 143 -11.82 -10.13 -13.79
N VAL A 144 -13.11 -9.82 -13.65
CA VAL A 144 -13.68 -9.34 -12.39
C VAL A 144 -13.55 -10.40 -11.28
N CYS A 145 -13.86 -11.66 -11.60
CA CYS A 145 -13.72 -12.76 -10.66
C CYS A 145 -12.26 -12.94 -10.18
N VAL A 146 -11.30 -12.95 -11.11
CA VAL A 146 -9.86 -13.06 -10.80
C VAL A 146 -9.41 -11.90 -9.92
N SER A 147 -9.80 -10.67 -10.24
CA SER A 147 -9.48 -9.48 -9.45
C SER A 147 -10.06 -9.55 -8.02
N LEU A 148 -11.31 -10.01 -7.89
CA LEU A 148 -11.94 -10.22 -6.59
C LEU A 148 -11.23 -11.31 -5.77
N VAL A 149 -10.88 -12.43 -6.39
CA VAL A 149 -10.14 -13.52 -5.73
C VAL A 149 -8.78 -13.04 -5.24
N ILE A 150 -8.05 -12.28 -6.05
CA ILE A 150 -6.77 -11.66 -5.66
C ILE A 150 -6.97 -10.76 -4.45
N THR A 151 -7.99 -9.89 -4.48
CA THR A 151 -8.30 -8.96 -3.38
C THR A 151 -8.63 -9.69 -2.09
N VAL A 152 -9.58 -10.62 -2.12
CA VAL A 152 -10.01 -11.40 -0.96
C VAL A 152 -8.85 -12.21 -0.38
N LYS A 153 -8.08 -12.89 -1.24
CA LYS A 153 -6.89 -13.64 -0.82
C LYS A 153 -5.86 -12.74 -0.14
N SER A 154 -5.59 -11.55 -0.69
CA SER A 154 -4.63 -10.61 -0.12
C SER A 154 -5.07 -10.11 1.25
N VAL A 155 -6.34 -9.78 1.42
CA VAL A 155 -6.92 -9.37 2.71
C VAL A 155 -6.82 -10.50 3.75
N ILE A 156 -7.27 -11.72 3.41
CA ILE A 156 -7.25 -12.86 4.33
C ILE A 156 -5.83 -13.22 4.74
N LEU A 157 -4.89 -13.18 3.81
CA LEU A 157 -3.48 -13.52 4.09
C LEU A 157 -2.81 -12.49 5.02
N ARG A 158 -3.21 -11.23 4.95
CA ARG A 158 -2.60 -10.13 5.72
C ARG A 158 -3.37 -9.77 7.00
N ALA A 159 -4.63 -10.16 7.12
CA ALA A 159 -5.45 -9.91 8.31
C ALA A 159 -4.85 -10.42 9.64
N PRO A 160 -4.20 -11.60 9.71
CA PRO A 160 -3.62 -12.07 10.97
C PRO A 160 -2.40 -11.25 11.41
N LEU A 161 -1.71 -10.52 10.52
CA LEU A 161 -0.49 -9.82 10.85
C LEU A 161 -0.68 -8.72 11.92
N PRO A 162 -1.61 -7.76 11.80
CA PRO A 162 -1.86 -6.77 12.84
C PRO A 162 -2.39 -7.39 14.14
N VAL A 163 -3.15 -8.48 14.05
CA VAL A 163 -3.67 -9.18 15.23
C VAL A 163 -2.52 -9.85 16.00
N LEU A 164 -1.62 -10.54 15.30
CA LEU A 164 -0.44 -11.15 15.91
C LEU A 164 0.47 -10.11 16.55
N LEU A 165 0.67 -8.96 15.91
CA LEU A 165 1.49 -7.88 16.47
C LEU A 165 0.86 -7.25 17.71
N ARG A 166 -0.46 -7.18 17.80
CA ARG A 166 -1.15 -6.74 19.03
C ARG A 166 -1.03 -7.77 20.17
N LEU A 167 -0.94 -9.05 19.83
CA LEU A 167 -0.83 -10.13 20.82
C LEU A 167 0.60 -10.34 21.32
N LEU A 168 1.63 -9.85 20.57
CA LEU A 168 3.00 -9.94 21.05
C LEU A 168 3.16 -9.03 22.29
N PRO A 169 3.56 -9.60 23.43
CA PRO A 169 3.90 -8.78 24.60
C PRO A 169 5.11 -7.92 24.22
N TYR A 170 4.98 -6.60 24.40
CA TYR A 170 6.04 -5.63 24.12
C TYR A 170 7.25 -5.86 25.05
N CYS A 171 8.05 -6.87 24.75
CA CYS A 171 9.38 -7.03 25.38
C CYS A 171 10.44 -6.07 24.84
N LEU A 172 10.09 -5.21 23.86
CA LEU A 172 11.05 -4.33 23.18
C LEU A 172 11.33 -3.01 23.90
N THR A 173 10.54 -2.64 24.91
CA THR A 173 10.78 -1.39 25.66
C THR A 173 12.01 -1.43 26.54
N ASN A 174 12.55 -2.59 26.88
CA ASN A 174 13.74 -2.73 27.73
C ASN A 174 15.08 -2.77 26.98
N ILE A 175 15.07 -2.89 25.66
CA ILE A 175 16.33 -2.98 24.88
C ILE A 175 16.82 -1.62 24.39
N LEU A 176 15.95 -0.60 24.32
CA LEU A 176 16.31 0.73 23.82
C LEU A 176 16.63 1.76 24.92
N SER A 177 16.57 1.39 26.21
CA SER A 177 16.90 2.30 27.31
C SER A 177 18.34 2.13 27.85
N HIS A 178 19.15 1.24 27.29
CA HIS A 178 20.53 0.99 27.71
C HIS A 178 21.53 1.03 26.54
N SER A 179 21.61 2.17 25.87
CA SER A 179 22.83 2.52 25.13
C SER A 179 22.92 4.02 24.91
#